data_4ff8cf3eaf0886d4b09a4e3454a585a4
#
_entry.id   4ff8cf3eaf0886d4b09a4e3454a585a4
#
_cell.length_a   1.000
_cell.length_b   1.000
_cell.length_c   1.000
_cell.angle_alpha   90.00
_cell.angle_beta   90.00
_cell.angle_gamma   90.00
#
_symmetry.space_group_name_H-M   'P 1'
#
loop_
_entity.id
_entity.type
_entity.pdbx_description
1 polymer ?
#
loop_
_entity_poly.entity_id
_entity_poly.type
_entity_poly.pdbx_seq_one_letter_code
_entity_poly.pdbx_strand_id
1 'polypeptide(L)'
;LMIINKPSKASEIGISSLVSANTSITIKPIKIPAKIQITDEITDFVLSFLALSVLSPILVLLMIIGAIAMGGNPFFVQPRPGKKDKNGTEKIFRLIKFRTMSNKTDGNGNLLPDDVRLNNYGKFLRSTSLDELPELLNILLGDMSIVGPRPQLVRDMTFMTDEQRCRHDVRPGLTGLAQVSGRNNITWEQKFQYDLEYIENITFLGDISLIFQTFFKVFKREGI
;
A
#
# COMPACT_ATOMS: atom_id res chain seq x y z
N LEU A 1 -25.21 42.75 -44.55
CA LEU A 1 -24.04 42.43 -45.39
C LEU A 1 -22.86 42.18 -44.45
N MET A 2 -22.54 40.91 -44.21
CA MET A 2 -21.45 40.49 -43.32
C MET A 2 -20.41 39.78 -44.19
N ILE A 3 -19.25 40.38 -44.33
CA ILE A 3 -18.15 39.89 -45.18
C ILE A 3 -17.42 38.83 -44.37
N ILE A 4 -17.47 37.56 -44.78
CA ILE A 4 -16.74 36.44 -44.18
C ILE A 4 -15.34 36.44 -44.83
N ASN A 5 -14.31 36.76 -44.04
CA ASN A 5 -12.92 36.64 -44.42
C ASN A 5 -12.45 35.17 -44.31
N LYS A 6 -11.98 34.66 -45.41
CA LYS A 6 -11.40 33.31 -45.59
C LYS A 6 -10.00 33.27 -44.94
N PRO A 7 -9.62 32.31 -44.06
CA PRO A 7 -8.26 32.23 -43.54
C PRO A 7 -7.27 31.71 -44.62
N SER A 8 -6.08 32.28 -44.61
CA SER A 8 -4.98 32.06 -45.54
C SER A 8 -4.33 30.65 -45.36
N LYS A 9 -3.93 30.07 -46.48
CA LYS A 9 -3.27 28.76 -46.64
C LYS A 9 -1.81 28.71 -46.14
N ALA A 10 -1.50 29.13 -44.93
CA ALA A 10 -0.09 29.15 -44.44
C ALA A 10 0.16 28.48 -43.11
N SER A 11 -0.65 27.50 -42.70
CA SER A 11 -0.45 26.80 -41.42
C SER A 11 -0.63 25.28 -41.45
N GLU A 12 -0.58 24.64 -42.61
CA GLU A 12 -0.76 23.16 -42.69
C GLU A 12 0.56 22.36 -42.87
N ILE A 13 1.72 22.98 -42.77
CA ILE A 13 3.03 22.29 -42.88
C ILE A 13 3.77 22.41 -41.55
N GLY A 14 3.38 21.65 -40.55
CA GLY A 14 4.11 21.69 -39.27
C GLY A 14 3.61 20.74 -38.17
N ILE A 15 2.46 20.12 -38.37
CA ILE A 15 1.89 19.27 -37.29
C ILE A 15 1.98 17.76 -37.58
N SER A 16 2.23 17.36 -38.84
CA SER A 16 2.31 15.93 -39.18
C SER A 16 3.68 15.27 -38.92
N SER A 17 4.73 16.04 -38.58
CA SER A 17 6.06 15.49 -38.26
C SER A 17 6.36 15.32 -36.76
N LEU A 18 5.46 15.71 -35.87
CA LEU A 18 5.63 15.59 -34.42
C LEU A 18 4.83 14.43 -33.77
N VAL A 19 4.06 13.68 -34.57
CA VAL A 19 3.22 12.57 -34.05
C VAL A 19 3.84 11.18 -34.26
N SER A 20 5.08 11.10 -34.75
CA SER A 20 5.73 9.81 -35.04
C SER A 20 6.99 9.53 -34.21
N ALA A 21 6.97 9.90 -32.92
CA ALA A 21 7.90 9.36 -31.95
C ALA A 21 7.11 8.63 -30.85
N ASN A 22 6.35 7.60 -31.26
CA ASN A 22 5.92 6.56 -30.33
C ASN A 22 7.15 5.75 -29.93
N THR A 23 8.03 6.35 -29.15
CA THR A 23 9.02 5.60 -28.39
C THR A 23 8.23 4.92 -27.30
N SER A 24 7.74 3.73 -27.56
CA SER A 24 7.27 2.82 -26.51
C SER A 24 8.46 2.60 -25.57
N ILE A 25 8.52 3.37 -24.49
CA ILE A 25 9.48 3.14 -23.42
C ILE A 25 9.09 1.78 -22.85
N THR A 26 9.81 0.75 -23.29
CA THR A 26 9.66 -0.59 -22.73
C THR A 26 10.27 -0.54 -21.33
N ILE A 27 9.44 -0.30 -20.33
CA ILE A 27 9.85 -0.31 -18.93
C ILE A 27 10.24 -1.75 -18.62
N LYS A 28 11.55 -1.98 -18.46
CA LYS A 28 12.05 -3.30 -18.07
C LYS A 28 11.66 -3.57 -16.63
N PRO A 29 11.10 -4.74 -16.31
CA PRO A 29 10.82 -5.11 -14.91
C PRO A 29 12.13 -5.07 -14.12
N ILE A 30 12.07 -4.53 -12.91
CA ILE A 30 13.23 -4.45 -12.00
C ILE A 30 13.58 -5.87 -11.58
N LYS A 31 14.77 -6.33 -11.97
CA LYS A 31 15.25 -7.68 -11.63
C LYS A 31 15.91 -7.66 -10.25
N ILE A 32 15.18 -8.12 -9.25
CA ILE A 32 15.73 -8.33 -7.91
C ILE A 32 16.56 -9.63 -7.94
N PRO A 33 17.81 -9.62 -7.43
CA PRO A 33 18.62 -10.82 -7.33
C PRO A 33 17.90 -11.92 -6.53
N ALA A 34 17.84 -13.13 -7.07
CA ALA A 34 17.14 -14.26 -6.43
C ALA A 34 17.62 -14.53 -4.99
N LYS A 35 18.90 -14.30 -4.70
CA LYS A 35 19.45 -14.46 -3.36
C LYS A 35 18.83 -13.49 -2.35
N ILE A 36 18.62 -12.22 -2.70
CA ILE A 36 17.98 -11.23 -1.84
C ILE A 36 16.53 -11.67 -1.60
N GLN A 37 15.82 -12.02 -2.65
CA GLN A 37 14.42 -12.44 -2.57
C GLN A 37 14.21 -13.66 -1.63
N ILE A 38 15.06 -14.69 -1.72
CA ILE A 38 14.98 -15.88 -0.85
C ILE A 38 15.31 -15.51 0.61
N THR A 39 16.32 -14.66 0.85
CA THR A 39 16.67 -14.22 2.19
C THR A 39 15.52 -13.46 2.84
N ASP A 40 14.88 -12.55 2.10
CA ASP A 40 13.75 -11.77 2.60
C ASP A 40 12.54 -12.67 2.89
N GLU A 41 12.25 -13.66 2.05
CA GLU A 41 11.15 -14.60 2.28
C GLU A 41 11.34 -15.43 3.56
N ILE A 42 12.55 -15.93 3.82
CA ILE A 42 12.87 -16.67 5.04
C ILE A 42 12.80 -15.74 6.26
N THR A 43 13.36 -14.54 6.14
CA THR A 43 13.36 -13.54 7.23
C THR A 43 11.94 -13.13 7.59
N ASP A 44 11.11 -12.82 6.59
CA ASP A 44 9.70 -12.48 6.76
C ASP A 44 8.93 -13.59 7.48
N PHE A 45 9.11 -14.84 7.05
CA PHE A 45 8.48 -15.99 7.68
C PHE A 45 8.89 -16.14 9.14
N VAL A 46 10.19 -16.14 9.43
CA VAL A 46 10.70 -16.33 10.79
C VAL A 46 10.27 -15.18 11.70
N LEU A 47 10.45 -13.94 11.27
CA LEU A 47 10.11 -12.77 12.09
C LEU A 47 8.60 -12.64 12.31
N SER A 48 7.77 -12.89 11.29
CA SER A 48 6.31 -12.84 11.44
C SER A 48 5.80 -13.97 12.34
N PHE A 49 6.36 -15.17 12.24
CA PHE A 49 6.02 -16.28 13.12
C PHE A 49 6.37 -15.98 14.58
N LEU A 50 7.58 -15.47 14.83
CA LEU A 50 8.00 -15.07 16.19
C LEU A 50 7.15 -13.93 16.73
N ALA A 51 6.90 -12.90 15.91
CA ALA A 51 6.05 -11.78 16.30
C ALA A 51 4.62 -12.24 16.66
N LEU A 52 4.01 -13.08 15.82
CA LEU A 52 2.68 -13.65 16.11
C LEU A 52 2.68 -14.48 17.38
N SER A 53 3.72 -15.29 17.63
CA SER A 53 3.83 -16.12 18.83
C SER A 53 3.92 -15.25 20.09
N VAL A 54 4.80 -14.23 20.10
CA VAL A 54 4.99 -13.33 21.23
C VAL A 54 3.79 -12.43 21.45
N LEU A 55 3.19 -11.90 20.38
CA LEU A 55 2.06 -10.97 20.46
C LEU A 55 0.71 -11.69 20.57
N SER A 56 0.66 -13.02 20.51
CA SER A 56 -0.60 -13.78 20.54
C SER A 56 -1.52 -13.44 21.70
N PRO A 57 -1.07 -13.25 22.98
CA PRO A 57 -1.96 -12.86 24.08
C PRO A 57 -2.61 -11.49 23.83
N ILE A 58 -1.83 -10.53 23.31
CA ILE A 58 -2.33 -9.19 22.97
C ILE A 58 -3.32 -9.26 21.82
N LEU A 59 -3.02 -10.03 20.76
CA LEU A 59 -3.92 -10.22 19.62
C LEU A 59 -5.26 -10.82 20.05
N VAL A 60 -5.24 -11.84 20.92
CA VAL A 60 -6.48 -12.45 21.47
C VAL A 60 -7.26 -11.43 22.28
N LEU A 61 -6.60 -10.65 23.14
CA LEU A 61 -7.25 -9.60 23.93
C LEU A 61 -7.90 -8.54 23.02
N LEU A 62 -7.16 -8.03 22.02
CA LEU A 62 -7.66 -7.07 21.03
C LEU A 62 -8.83 -7.64 20.21
N MET A 63 -8.77 -8.93 19.87
CA MET A 63 -9.85 -9.62 19.15
C MET A 63 -11.14 -9.66 20.01
N ILE A 64 -11.04 -10.00 21.29
CA ILE A 64 -12.18 -10.06 22.20
C ILE A 64 -12.79 -8.67 22.41
N ILE A 65 -11.95 -7.67 22.73
CA ILE A 65 -12.39 -6.28 22.90
C ILE A 65 -12.99 -5.76 21.61
N GLY A 66 -12.36 -6.06 20.46
CA GLY A 66 -12.84 -5.67 19.15
C GLY A 66 -14.19 -6.28 18.81
N ALA A 67 -14.42 -7.55 19.12
CA ALA A 67 -15.73 -8.21 18.91
C ALA A 67 -16.84 -7.50 19.70
N ILE A 68 -16.57 -7.13 20.94
CA ILE A 68 -17.51 -6.39 21.80
C ILE A 68 -17.71 -4.97 21.25
N ALA A 69 -16.64 -4.23 20.98
CA ALA A 69 -16.68 -2.83 20.56
C ALA A 69 -17.32 -2.63 19.18
N MET A 70 -17.23 -3.62 18.29
CA MET A 70 -17.80 -3.59 16.94
C MET A 70 -19.16 -4.30 16.83
N GLY A 71 -19.60 -4.97 17.89
CA GLY A 71 -20.85 -5.75 17.91
C GLY A 71 -20.82 -6.94 16.93
N GLY A 72 -19.67 -7.60 16.78
CA GLY A 72 -19.51 -8.72 15.86
C GLY A 72 -18.06 -8.97 15.41
N ASN A 73 -17.86 -9.33 14.15
CA ASN A 73 -16.53 -9.67 13.62
C ASN A 73 -15.49 -8.56 13.88
N PRO A 74 -14.41 -8.84 14.66
CA PRO A 74 -13.37 -7.88 14.97
C PRO A 74 -12.41 -7.61 13.82
N PHE A 75 -12.49 -8.38 12.72
CA PHE A 75 -11.61 -8.23 11.57
C PHE A 75 -12.27 -7.44 10.44
N PHE A 76 -11.44 -6.69 9.72
CA PHE A 76 -11.73 -6.05 8.46
C PHE A 76 -10.82 -6.67 7.39
N VAL A 77 -11.43 -7.10 6.29
CA VAL A 77 -10.71 -7.73 5.19
C VAL A 77 -10.97 -6.94 3.92
N GLN A 78 -9.89 -6.58 3.20
CA GLN A 78 -9.99 -5.78 1.99
C GLN A 78 -9.06 -6.29 0.89
N PRO A 79 -9.55 -6.43 -0.38
CA PRO A 79 -8.68 -6.79 -1.50
C PRO A 79 -7.63 -5.73 -1.75
N ARG A 80 -6.39 -6.17 -1.97
CA ARG A 80 -5.22 -5.32 -2.27
C ARG A 80 -4.38 -5.94 -3.38
N PRO A 81 -3.73 -5.12 -4.24
CA PRO A 81 -2.76 -5.63 -5.19
C PRO A 81 -1.49 -6.04 -4.44
N GLY A 82 -1.03 -7.24 -4.73
CA GLY A 82 0.23 -7.80 -4.28
C GLY A 82 1.26 -7.85 -5.40
N LYS A 83 2.25 -8.72 -5.23
CA LYS A 83 3.32 -8.92 -6.23
C LYS A 83 2.74 -9.43 -7.55
N LYS A 84 3.28 -8.93 -8.67
CA LYS A 84 2.99 -9.45 -10.00
C LYS A 84 3.39 -10.92 -10.13
N ASP A 85 2.59 -11.66 -10.86
CA ASP A 85 2.89 -13.03 -11.28
C ASP A 85 3.92 -13.06 -12.44
N LYS A 86 4.22 -14.26 -12.95
CA LYS A 86 5.13 -14.45 -14.08
C LYS A 86 4.63 -13.84 -15.39
N ASN A 87 3.34 -13.52 -15.49
CA ASN A 87 2.70 -12.90 -16.64
C ASN A 87 2.65 -11.37 -16.51
N GLY A 88 3.16 -10.81 -15.42
CA GLY A 88 3.14 -9.36 -15.16
C GLY A 88 1.80 -8.85 -14.60
N THR A 89 0.90 -9.73 -14.16
CA THR A 89 -0.40 -9.38 -13.59
C THR A 89 -0.31 -9.36 -12.06
N GLU A 90 -0.84 -8.32 -11.42
CA GLU A 90 -0.87 -8.20 -9.96
C GLU A 90 -1.77 -9.27 -9.33
N LYS A 91 -1.20 -10.07 -8.43
CA LYS A 91 -1.96 -11.01 -7.61
C LYS A 91 -2.77 -10.23 -6.58
N ILE A 92 -4.09 -10.30 -6.63
CA ILE A 92 -4.95 -9.67 -5.62
C ILE A 92 -5.03 -10.59 -4.39
N PHE A 93 -4.65 -10.06 -3.22
CA PHE A 93 -4.74 -10.77 -1.95
C PHE A 93 -5.72 -10.09 -0.99
N ARG A 94 -6.05 -10.76 0.11
CA ARG A 94 -6.99 -10.27 1.14
C ARG A 94 -6.21 -9.75 2.33
N LEU A 95 -6.05 -8.44 2.41
CA LEU A 95 -5.40 -7.77 3.56
C LEU A 95 -6.29 -7.90 4.79
N ILE A 96 -5.73 -8.34 5.91
CA ILE A 96 -6.43 -8.58 7.17
C ILE A 96 -6.00 -7.54 8.19
N LYS A 97 -6.96 -6.78 8.73
CA LYS A 97 -6.76 -5.79 9.81
C LYS A 97 -7.76 -5.99 10.93
N PHE A 98 -7.49 -5.41 12.10
CA PHE A 98 -8.57 -5.21 13.06
C PHE A 98 -9.54 -4.15 12.54
N ARG A 99 -10.83 -4.39 12.76
CA ARG A 99 -11.88 -3.44 12.41
C ARG A 99 -11.84 -2.27 13.38
N THR A 100 -11.71 -1.06 12.85
CA THR A 100 -11.67 0.19 13.63
C THR A 100 -12.96 0.99 13.53
N MET A 101 -13.86 0.64 12.60
CA MET A 101 -15.10 1.36 12.34
C MET A 101 -16.28 0.40 12.38
N SER A 102 -17.37 0.81 13.05
CA SER A 102 -18.61 0.05 13.09
C SER A 102 -19.33 0.07 11.72
N ASN A 103 -20.24 -0.88 11.50
CA ASN A 103 -21.10 -0.92 10.32
C ASN A 103 -22.45 -0.22 10.56
N LYS A 104 -22.50 0.82 11.40
CA LYS A 104 -23.72 1.58 11.66
C LYS A 104 -24.22 2.23 10.37
N THR A 105 -25.54 2.10 10.14
CA THR A 105 -26.25 2.67 8.99
C THR A 105 -27.29 3.67 9.43
N ASP A 106 -27.71 4.54 8.52
CA ASP A 106 -28.89 5.39 8.66
C ASP A 106 -30.18 4.57 8.41
N GLY A 107 -31.34 5.25 8.50
CA GLY A 107 -32.64 4.62 8.25
C GLY A 107 -32.86 4.12 6.81
N ASN A 108 -32.00 4.50 5.86
CA ASN A 108 -32.02 4.08 4.47
C ASN A 108 -31.01 2.96 4.16
N GLY A 109 -30.27 2.48 5.17
CA GLY A 109 -29.26 1.45 5.00
C GLY A 109 -27.89 1.96 4.52
N ASN A 110 -27.68 3.28 4.37
CA ASN A 110 -26.37 3.83 4.04
C ASN A 110 -25.49 3.90 5.27
N LEU A 111 -24.18 3.67 5.08
CA LEU A 111 -23.22 3.80 6.17
C LEU A 111 -23.20 5.22 6.73
N LEU A 112 -23.24 5.34 8.06
CA LEU A 112 -23.07 6.63 8.73
C LEU A 112 -21.69 7.24 8.44
N PRO A 113 -21.50 8.57 8.62
CA PRO A 113 -20.20 9.22 8.47
C PRO A 113 -19.10 8.57 9.31
N ASP A 114 -17.87 8.66 8.86
CA ASP A 114 -16.72 7.97 9.44
C ASP A 114 -16.44 8.36 10.88
N ASP A 115 -16.65 9.63 11.25
CA ASP A 115 -16.52 10.16 12.61
C ASP A 115 -17.49 9.52 13.59
N VAL A 116 -18.72 9.19 13.16
CA VAL A 116 -19.73 8.48 13.96
C VAL A 116 -19.43 6.99 14.09
N ARG A 117 -18.85 6.39 13.05
CA ARG A 117 -18.51 4.96 13.00
C ARG A 117 -17.23 4.63 13.73
N LEU A 118 -16.30 5.60 13.85
CA LEU A 118 -15.00 5.46 14.52
C LEU A 118 -15.16 5.66 16.03
N ASN A 119 -15.33 4.56 16.77
CA ASN A 119 -15.45 4.57 18.23
C ASN A 119 -14.08 4.71 18.93
N ASN A 120 -14.07 4.80 20.28
CA ASN A 120 -12.85 4.97 21.06
C ASN A 120 -11.86 3.81 20.90
N TYR A 121 -12.33 2.57 20.74
CA TYR A 121 -11.48 1.42 20.46
C TYR A 121 -10.80 1.58 19.10
N GLY A 122 -11.53 1.96 18.06
CA GLY A 122 -10.95 2.20 16.73
C GLY A 122 -9.96 3.36 16.73
N LYS A 123 -10.24 4.44 17.47
CA LYS A 123 -9.31 5.56 17.64
C LYS A 123 -8.00 5.12 18.30
N PHE A 124 -8.10 4.33 19.37
CA PHE A 124 -6.94 3.76 20.06
C PHE A 124 -6.11 2.88 19.12
N LEU A 125 -6.73 1.94 18.40
CA LEU A 125 -6.02 1.06 17.47
C LEU A 125 -5.27 1.86 16.40
N ARG A 126 -5.92 2.84 15.76
CA ARG A 126 -5.30 3.67 14.72
C ARG A 126 -4.16 4.53 15.26
N SER A 127 -4.33 5.12 16.45
CA SER A 127 -3.28 5.94 17.06
C SER A 127 -2.04 5.16 17.51
N THR A 128 -2.15 3.84 17.62
CA THR A 128 -1.08 2.93 18.01
C THR A 128 -0.63 2.02 16.87
N SER A 129 -1.27 2.10 15.69
CA SER A 129 -1.09 1.18 14.56
C SER A 129 -1.32 -0.31 14.91
N LEU A 130 -1.99 -0.61 16.02
CA LEU A 130 -2.32 -1.97 16.44
C LEU A 130 -3.36 -2.63 15.52
N ASP A 131 -4.12 -1.83 14.76
CA ASP A 131 -5.05 -2.34 13.75
C ASP A 131 -4.35 -3.10 12.62
N GLU A 132 -3.07 -2.84 12.39
CA GLU A 132 -2.27 -3.49 11.35
C GLU A 132 -1.59 -4.80 11.80
N LEU A 133 -1.62 -5.14 13.10
CA LEU A 133 -0.99 -6.37 13.60
C LEU A 133 -1.49 -7.67 12.92
N PRO A 134 -2.77 -7.83 12.53
CA PRO A 134 -3.20 -9.02 11.78
C PRO A 134 -2.55 -9.16 10.39
N GLU A 135 -1.94 -8.09 9.82
CA GLU A 135 -1.17 -8.19 8.57
C GLU A 135 0.03 -9.12 8.69
N LEU A 136 0.53 -9.37 9.91
CA LEU A 136 1.55 -10.40 10.17
C LEU A 136 1.12 -11.79 9.66
N LEU A 137 -0.19 -12.09 9.62
CA LEU A 137 -0.71 -13.32 9.01
C LEU A 137 -0.53 -13.29 7.47
N ASN A 138 -0.73 -12.11 6.83
CA ASN A 138 -0.47 -11.99 5.40
C ASN A 138 1.02 -12.15 5.07
N ILE A 139 1.92 -11.69 5.97
CA ILE A 139 3.36 -11.88 5.81
C ILE A 139 3.70 -13.36 5.95
N LEU A 140 3.21 -14.03 6.99
CA LEU A 140 3.42 -15.45 7.23
C LEU A 140 2.93 -16.33 6.06
N LEU A 141 1.82 -15.94 5.43
CA LEU A 141 1.26 -16.62 4.26
C LEU A 141 1.96 -16.27 2.93
N GLY A 142 2.91 -15.31 2.95
CA GLY A 142 3.69 -14.91 1.78
C GLY A 142 2.99 -13.93 0.84
N ASP A 143 1.84 -13.37 1.21
CA ASP A 143 1.16 -12.32 0.43
C ASP A 143 1.83 -10.95 0.59
N MET A 144 2.46 -10.72 1.76
CA MET A 144 3.18 -9.49 2.12
C MET A 144 4.60 -9.77 2.58
N SER A 145 5.37 -8.71 2.76
CA SER A 145 6.67 -8.65 3.40
C SER A 145 6.60 -7.72 4.62
N ILE A 146 7.58 -7.79 5.52
CA ILE A 146 7.73 -6.80 6.59
C ILE A 146 8.06 -5.45 5.98
N VAL A 147 9.01 -5.40 5.04
CA VAL A 147 9.42 -4.17 4.35
C VAL A 147 9.05 -4.23 2.88
N GLY A 148 8.45 -3.15 2.38
CA GLY A 148 8.05 -3.04 0.97
C GLY A 148 7.10 -1.87 0.73
N PRO A 149 6.70 -1.64 -0.53
CA PRO A 149 5.70 -0.64 -0.88
C PRO A 149 4.36 -0.91 -0.19
N ARG A 150 3.76 0.12 0.43
CA ARG A 150 2.46 -0.05 1.12
C ARG A 150 1.35 -0.48 0.14
N PRO A 151 0.58 -1.56 0.40
CA PRO A 151 -0.46 -2.02 -0.52
C PRO A 151 -1.59 -0.97 -0.63
N GLN A 152 -1.81 -0.46 -1.86
CA GLN A 152 -2.87 0.50 -2.17
C GLN A 152 -4.21 -0.20 -2.42
N LEU A 153 -5.28 0.54 -2.69
CA LEU A 153 -6.57 -0.05 -3.09
C LEU A 153 -6.48 -0.57 -4.53
N VAL A 154 -7.20 -1.64 -4.84
CA VAL A 154 -7.27 -2.18 -6.21
C VAL A 154 -7.73 -1.10 -7.19
N ARG A 155 -8.70 -0.25 -6.81
CA ARG A 155 -9.17 0.86 -7.64
C ARG A 155 -8.09 1.90 -7.95
N ASP A 156 -7.10 2.07 -7.06
CA ASP A 156 -6.05 3.07 -7.24
C ASP A 156 -5.08 2.69 -8.38
N MET A 157 -5.03 1.40 -8.76
CA MET A 157 -4.23 0.93 -9.89
C MET A 157 -4.63 1.57 -11.23
N THR A 158 -5.89 2.02 -11.37
CA THR A 158 -6.35 2.69 -12.59
C THR A 158 -5.73 4.06 -12.82
N PHE A 159 -5.18 4.66 -11.77
CA PHE A 159 -4.52 5.98 -11.83
C PHE A 159 -3.00 5.89 -11.88
N MET A 160 -2.43 4.68 -11.74
CA MET A 160 -0.98 4.48 -11.76
C MET A 160 -0.49 4.36 -13.20
N THR A 161 0.64 5.03 -13.48
CA THR A 161 1.41 4.80 -14.72
C THR A 161 2.06 3.42 -14.69
N ASP A 162 2.49 2.92 -15.84
CA ASP A 162 3.22 1.63 -15.92
C ASP A 162 4.49 1.64 -15.07
N GLU A 163 5.20 2.77 -15.01
CA GLU A 163 6.36 2.97 -14.15
C GLU A 163 5.98 2.84 -12.67
N GLN A 164 4.93 3.52 -12.22
CA GLN A 164 4.45 3.44 -10.84
C GLN A 164 3.96 2.03 -10.48
N ARG A 165 3.45 1.26 -11.44
CA ARG A 165 3.06 -0.15 -11.27
C ARG A 165 4.26 -1.10 -11.10
N CYS A 166 5.50 -0.66 -11.37
CA CYS A 166 6.70 -1.44 -11.02
C CYS A 166 6.84 -1.66 -9.51
N ARG A 167 6.18 -0.85 -8.68
CA ARG A 167 6.07 -1.08 -7.23
C ARG A 167 5.50 -2.47 -6.85
N HIS A 168 4.77 -3.09 -7.76
CA HIS A 168 4.21 -4.43 -7.61
C HIS A 168 5.16 -5.54 -8.10
N ASP A 169 6.39 -5.23 -8.49
CA ASP A 169 7.40 -6.25 -8.83
C ASP A 169 7.93 -6.96 -7.57
N VAL A 170 7.66 -6.39 -6.38
CA VAL A 170 7.94 -6.96 -5.06
C VAL A 170 6.66 -7.21 -4.27
N ARG A 171 6.76 -7.96 -3.16
CA ARG A 171 5.64 -8.08 -2.22
C ARG A 171 5.39 -6.74 -1.52
N PRO A 172 4.13 -6.35 -1.30
CA PRO A 172 3.83 -5.16 -0.50
C PRO A 172 4.28 -5.34 0.94
N GLY A 173 4.67 -4.23 1.59
CA GLY A 173 5.21 -4.22 2.94
C GLY A 173 4.22 -3.73 4.00
N LEU A 174 4.38 -4.24 5.23
CA LEU A 174 3.78 -3.68 6.44
C LEU A 174 4.36 -2.29 6.71
N THR A 175 5.68 -2.15 6.53
CA THR A 175 6.39 -0.86 6.51
C THR A 175 7.19 -0.70 5.23
N GLY A 176 7.79 0.48 4.99
CA GLY A 176 8.62 0.75 3.82
C GLY A 176 9.10 2.19 3.76
N LEU A 177 9.91 2.50 2.75
CA LEU A 177 10.58 3.80 2.63
C LEU A 177 9.58 4.96 2.61
N ALA A 178 8.48 4.88 1.86
CA ALA A 178 7.45 5.91 1.82
C ALA A 178 6.78 6.13 3.19
N GLN A 179 6.54 5.05 3.98
CA GLN A 179 5.94 5.16 5.30
C GLN A 179 6.88 5.87 6.29
N VAL A 180 8.18 5.59 6.24
CA VAL A 180 9.14 6.27 7.13
C VAL A 180 9.55 7.65 6.64
N SER A 181 9.40 7.99 5.35
CA SER A 181 9.79 9.30 4.80
C SER A 181 8.75 10.40 5.00
N GLY A 182 7.47 10.08 5.24
CA GLY A 182 6.47 11.14 5.45
C GLY A 182 5.04 10.67 5.64
N ARG A 183 4.77 9.38 5.41
CA ARG A 183 3.48 8.73 5.66
C ARG A 183 2.29 9.49 5.02
N ASN A 184 1.55 10.28 5.81
CA ASN A 184 0.39 11.06 5.34
C ASN A 184 0.76 12.48 4.86
N ASN A 185 1.99 12.95 5.12
CA ASN A 185 2.42 14.32 4.85
C ASN A 185 3.12 14.48 3.49
N ILE A 186 3.16 13.42 2.66
CA ILE A 186 3.76 13.43 1.33
C ILE A 186 2.71 13.15 0.26
N THR A 187 2.93 13.68 -0.95
CA THR A 187 2.03 13.50 -2.09
C THR A 187 2.03 12.06 -2.60
N TRP A 188 1.05 11.72 -3.46
CA TRP A 188 1.01 10.40 -4.09
C TRP A 188 2.24 10.15 -4.98
N GLU A 189 2.68 11.16 -5.72
CA GLU A 189 3.87 11.10 -6.57
C GLU A 189 5.12 10.80 -5.75
N GLN A 190 5.30 11.49 -4.62
CA GLN A 190 6.41 11.24 -3.69
C GLN A 190 6.36 9.83 -3.09
N LYS A 191 5.17 9.31 -2.76
CA LYS A 191 5.02 7.93 -2.28
C LYS A 191 5.49 6.93 -3.33
N PHE A 192 5.05 7.09 -4.59
CA PHE A 192 5.47 6.21 -5.66
C PHE A 192 6.97 6.32 -5.94
N GLN A 193 7.53 7.52 -5.89
CA GLN A 193 8.96 7.73 -6.05
C GLN A 193 9.77 6.99 -4.97
N TYR A 194 9.41 7.10 -3.69
CA TYR A 194 10.04 6.34 -2.61
C TYR A 194 9.85 4.83 -2.75
N ASP A 195 8.70 4.38 -3.24
CA ASP A 195 8.47 2.96 -3.48
C ASP A 195 9.40 2.42 -4.58
N LEU A 196 9.60 3.18 -5.66
CA LEU A 196 10.51 2.80 -6.75
C LEU A 196 11.97 2.87 -6.30
N GLU A 197 12.37 3.91 -5.57
CA GLU A 197 13.71 4.04 -4.97
C GLU A 197 14.05 2.84 -4.08
N TYR A 198 13.09 2.40 -3.26
CA TYR A 198 13.26 1.22 -2.42
C TYR A 198 13.50 -0.03 -3.26
N ILE A 199 12.70 -0.26 -4.30
CA ILE A 199 12.78 -1.48 -5.13
C ILE A 199 14.11 -1.55 -5.87
N GLU A 200 14.65 -0.41 -6.31
CA GLU A 200 15.95 -0.33 -6.98
C GLU A 200 17.12 -0.62 -6.03
N ASN A 201 16.93 -0.37 -4.73
CA ASN A 201 18.01 -0.40 -3.73
C ASN A 201 17.73 -1.34 -2.56
N ILE A 202 17.04 -2.46 -2.78
CA ILE A 202 16.75 -3.43 -1.72
C ILE A 202 18.04 -4.02 -1.16
N THR A 203 18.23 -3.88 0.15
CA THR A 203 19.31 -4.49 0.88
C THR A 203 18.84 -4.93 2.27
N PHE A 204 19.36 -6.05 2.76
CA PHE A 204 19.03 -6.55 4.10
C PHE A 204 19.27 -5.52 5.22
N LEU A 205 20.40 -4.78 5.17
CA LEU A 205 20.68 -3.73 6.16
C LEU A 205 19.73 -2.52 6.01
N GLY A 206 19.32 -2.20 4.77
CA GLY A 206 18.31 -1.18 4.49
C GLY A 206 16.98 -1.55 5.14
N ASP A 207 16.54 -2.78 4.99
CA ASP A 207 15.30 -3.27 5.58
C ASP A 207 15.32 -3.24 7.12
N ILE A 208 16.43 -3.70 7.72
CA ILE A 208 16.62 -3.57 9.16
C ILE A 208 16.54 -2.11 9.61
N SER A 209 17.18 -1.19 8.89
CA SER A 209 17.08 0.25 9.17
C SER A 209 15.65 0.78 9.10
N LEU A 210 14.87 0.39 8.07
CA LEU A 210 13.48 0.79 7.91
C LEU A 210 12.59 0.24 9.02
N ILE A 211 12.82 -0.99 9.48
CA ILE A 211 12.12 -1.58 10.63
C ILE A 211 12.36 -0.75 11.90
N PHE A 212 13.62 -0.41 12.20
CA PHE A 212 13.96 0.43 13.35
C PHE A 212 13.34 1.83 13.25
N GLN A 213 13.44 2.48 12.09
CA GLN A 213 12.83 3.80 11.87
C GLN A 213 11.31 3.75 12.10
N THR A 214 10.63 2.70 11.62
CA THR A 214 9.20 2.50 11.82
C THR A 214 8.86 2.39 13.30
N PHE A 215 9.62 1.57 14.04
CA PHE A 215 9.42 1.41 15.48
C PHE A 215 9.49 2.76 16.23
N PHE A 216 10.53 3.56 15.95
CA PHE A 216 10.66 4.90 16.56
C PHE A 216 9.53 5.84 16.17
N LYS A 217 9.06 5.83 14.91
CA LYS A 217 7.96 6.70 14.47
C LYS A 217 6.62 6.31 15.07
N VAL A 218 6.32 5.02 15.17
CA VAL A 218 5.11 4.53 15.86
C VAL A 218 5.16 4.93 17.33
N PHE A 219 6.31 4.78 17.99
CA PHE A 219 6.47 5.15 19.40
C PHE A 219 6.29 6.66 19.63
N LYS A 220 6.82 7.50 18.72
CA LYS A 220 6.65 8.97 18.78
C LYS A 220 5.29 9.46 18.28
N ARG A 221 4.44 8.57 17.75
CA ARG A 221 3.15 8.91 17.12
C ARG A 221 3.27 9.94 15.99
N GLU A 222 4.37 9.94 15.26
CA GLU A 222 4.59 10.84 14.14
C GLU A 222 3.76 10.42 12.91
N GLY A 223 2.97 11.35 12.37
CA GLY A 223 2.18 11.14 11.15
C GLY A 223 0.90 10.30 11.33
N ILE A 224 0.35 10.24 12.55
CA ILE A 224 -0.94 9.60 12.86
C ILE A 224 -2.05 10.64 12.87
#